data_b5822ad3b1b2274c26d63d1c425ec3ca
#
_entry.id   b5822ad3b1b2274c26d63d1c425ec3ca
#
_cell.length_a   1.000
_cell.length_b   1.000
_cell.length_c   1.000
_cell.angle_alpha   90.00
_cell.angle_beta   90.00
_cell.angle_gamma   90.00
#
_symmetry.space_group_name_H-M   'P 1'
#
loop_
_entity.id
_entity.type
_entity.pdbx_description
1 polymer ?
#
loop_
_entity_poly.entity_id
_entity_poly.type
_entity_poly.pdbx_seq_one_letter_code
_entity_poly.pdbx_strand_id
1 'polypeptide(L)'
;IDFVLDIEKYPEFIPFCINSKIYEKEDKEEEIAIIADLTIGRKPFIDTYKSDVRYDKKNDSIHVTNIGGPLKHLENNWKFIQKENYTEVQFDVDFEIKNKFLNLIMTKSFQFGLNKIADAFQKKAENL
;
A
#
# COMPACT_ATOMS: atom_id res chain seq x y z
N ILE A 1 1.10 -5.95 12.12
CA ILE A 1 2.12 -5.64 11.10
C ILE A 1 2.27 -6.75 10.07
N ASP A 2 2.15 -8.00 10.51
CA ASP A 2 2.32 -9.13 9.59
C ASP A 2 1.33 -9.12 8.43
N PHE A 3 0.07 -8.76 8.69
CA PHE A 3 -0.94 -8.73 7.63
C PHE A 3 -0.71 -7.58 6.63
N VAL A 4 -0.06 -6.50 7.05
CA VAL A 4 0.29 -5.39 6.14
C VAL A 4 1.37 -5.83 5.15
N LEU A 5 2.31 -6.66 5.59
CA LEU A 5 3.38 -7.19 4.74
C LEU A 5 2.95 -8.43 3.94
N ASP A 6 1.81 -9.03 4.27
CA ASP A 6 1.28 -10.18 3.56
C ASP A 6 0.50 -9.72 2.31
N ILE A 7 1.24 -9.18 1.36
CA ILE A 7 0.70 -8.51 0.18
C ILE A 7 -0.15 -9.43 -0.69
N GLU A 8 0.21 -10.71 -0.78
CA GLU A 8 -0.55 -11.65 -1.61
C GLU A 8 -1.95 -11.95 -1.07
N LYS A 9 -2.24 -11.53 0.17
CA LYS A 9 -3.58 -11.64 0.76
C LYS A 9 -4.45 -10.39 0.55
N TYR A 10 -3.88 -9.32 -0.01
CA TYR A 10 -4.60 -8.06 -0.19
C TYR A 10 -5.92 -8.19 -0.96
N PRO A 11 -6.02 -9.01 -2.03
CA PRO A 11 -7.31 -9.14 -2.72
C PRO A 11 -8.45 -9.66 -1.84
N GLU A 12 -8.13 -10.31 -0.73
CA GLU A 12 -9.14 -10.88 0.16
C GLU A 12 -9.89 -9.81 0.98
N PHE A 13 -9.29 -8.65 1.21
CA PHE A 13 -9.90 -7.63 2.07
C PHE A 13 -9.75 -6.18 1.61
N ILE A 14 -8.86 -5.87 0.68
CA ILE A 14 -8.65 -4.49 0.20
C ILE A 14 -9.61 -4.19 -0.95
N PRO A 15 -10.44 -3.12 -0.85
CA PRO A 15 -11.31 -2.73 -1.95
C PRO A 15 -10.52 -2.42 -3.21
N PHE A 16 -11.03 -2.83 -4.36
CA PHE A 16 -10.43 -2.58 -5.67
C PHE A 16 -9.11 -3.29 -5.93
N CYS A 17 -8.58 -4.05 -4.98
CA CYS A 17 -7.40 -4.87 -5.20
C CYS A 17 -7.83 -6.20 -5.80
N ILE A 18 -7.55 -6.40 -7.09
CA ILE A 18 -7.99 -7.58 -7.84
C ILE A 18 -6.99 -8.71 -7.71
N ASN A 19 -5.71 -8.38 -7.75
CA ASN A 19 -4.64 -9.35 -7.68
C ASN A 19 -3.40 -8.72 -7.06
N SER A 20 -2.56 -9.55 -6.47
CA SER A 20 -1.28 -9.12 -5.94
C SER A 20 -0.28 -10.27 -6.04
N LYS A 21 0.98 -9.92 -6.29
CA LYS A 21 2.03 -10.92 -6.45
C LYS A 21 3.36 -10.39 -5.93
N ILE A 22 4.02 -11.17 -5.09
CA ILE A 22 5.37 -10.88 -4.62
C ILE A 22 6.37 -11.54 -5.57
N TYR A 23 7.28 -10.74 -6.15
CA TYR A 23 8.34 -11.24 -7.00
C TYR A 23 9.61 -11.58 -6.24
N GLU A 24 9.96 -10.73 -5.29
CA GLU A 24 11.17 -10.88 -4.50
C GLU A 24 10.88 -10.48 -3.06
N LYS A 25 11.44 -11.24 -2.13
CA LYS A 25 11.36 -10.93 -0.71
C LYS A 25 12.68 -11.31 -0.06
N GLU A 26 13.31 -10.33 0.59
CA GLU A 26 14.52 -10.54 1.38
C GLU A 26 14.25 -10.13 2.82
N ASP A 27 14.37 -11.09 3.73
CA ASP A 27 14.22 -10.84 5.16
C ASP A 27 15.62 -10.75 5.76
N LYS A 28 16.06 -9.52 6.02
CA LYS A 28 17.36 -9.25 6.62
C LYS A 28 17.21 -8.96 8.11
N GLU A 29 18.32 -8.86 8.82
CA GLU A 29 18.31 -8.62 10.26
C GLU A 29 17.56 -7.34 10.64
N GLU A 30 17.75 -6.25 9.89
CA GLU A 30 17.17 -4.94 10.20
C GLU A 30 16.04 -4.51 9.25
N GLU A 31 15.85 -5.23 8.14
CA GLU A 31 14.94 -4.80 7.08
C GLU A 31 14.31 -5.99 6.38
N ILE A 32 13.05 -5.83 5.97
CA ILE A 32 12.42 -6.73 5.01
C ILE A 32 12.20 -5.93 3.72
N ALA A 33 12.75 -6.42 2.62
CA ALA A 33 12.61 -5.80 1.30
C ALA A 33 11.72 -6.68 0.41
N ILE A 34 10.69 -6.08 -0.17
CA ILE A 34 9.73 -6.79 -1.02
C ILE A 34 9.55 -6.04 -2.34
N ILE A 35 9.57 -6.79 -3.45
CA ILE A 35 9.16 -6.26 -4.76
C ILE A 35 7.87 -6.97 -5.13
N ALA A 36 6.79 -6.21 -5.31
CA ALA A 36 5.46 -6.76 -5.54
C ALA A 36 4.68 -5.97 -6.57
N ASP A 37 3.75 -6.67 -7.25
CA ASP A 37 2.75 -6.07 -8.12
C ASP A 37 1.40 -6.04 -7.43
N LEU A 38 0.69 -4.92 -7.57
CA LEU A 38 -0.69 -4.79 -7.16
C LEU A 38 -1.52 -4.43 -8.39
N THR A 39 -2.52 -5.23 -8.71
CA THR A 39 -3.48 -4.92 -9.77
C THR A 39 -4.71 -4.33 -9.12
N ILE A 40 -4.97 -3.06 -9.39
CA ILE A 40 -5.97 -2.26 -8.71
C ILE A 40 -6.88 -1.59 -9.72
N GLY A 41 -8.14 -1.47 -9.37
CA GLY A 41 -9.10 -0.69 -10.12
C GLY A 41 -10.45 -1.36 -10.31
N ARG A 42 -11.26 -0.74 -11.15
CA ARG A 42 -12.56 -1.24 -11.61
C ARG A 42 -12.62 -1.05 -13.11
N LYS A 43 -13.20 -2.03 -13.80
CA LYS A 43 -13.34 -1.93 -15.26
C LYS A 43 -14.04 -0.63 -15.65
N PRO A 44 -13.57 0.10 -16.67
CA PRO A 44 -12.44 -0.24 -17.55
C PRO A 44 -11.06 0.25 -17.06
N PHE A 45 -10.97 0.81 -15.85
CA PHE A 45 -9.74 1.44 -15.32
C PHE A 45 -8.99 0.51 -14.37
N ILE A 46 -8.36 -0.51 -14.93
CA ILE A 46 -7.58 -1.48 -14.18
C ILE A 46 -6.11 -1.38 -14.59
N ASP A 47 -5.22 -1.24 -13.60
CA ASP A 47 -3.77 -1.14 -13.85
C ASP A 47 -2.98 -1.95 -12.82
N THR A 48 -1.77 -2.32 -13.21
CA THR A 48 -0.85 -3.02 -12.34
C THR A 48 0.31 -2.10 -11.96
N TYR A 49 0.56 -1.98 -10.65
CA TYR A 49 1.58 -1.11 -10.08
C TYR A 49 2.66 -1.98 -9.43
N LYS A 50 3.90 -1.84 -9.91
CA LYS A 50 5.04 -2.52 -9.29
C LYS A 50 5.64 -1.61 -8.22
N SER A 51 5.81 -2.16 -7.03
CA SER A 51 6.25 -1.40 -5.86
C SER A 51 7.45 -2.04 -5.19
N ASP A 52 8.32 -1.18 -4.67
CA ASP A 52 9.41 -1.54 -3.78
C ASP A 52 8.96 -1.23 -2.36
N VAL A 53 8.82 -2.26 -1.53
CA VAL A 53 8.33 -2.15 -0.16
C VAL A 53 9.47 -2.45 0.80
N ARG A 54 9.78 -1.51 1.68
CA ARG A 54 10.85 -1.64 2.68
C ARG A 54 10.28 -1.51 4.08
N TYR A 55 10.41 -2.55 4.87
CA TYR A 55 10.04 -2.52 6.28
C TYR A 55 11.30 -2.38 7.13
N ASP A 56 11.38 -1.30 7.89
CA ASP A 56 12.44 -1.03 8.85
C ASP A 56 12.03 -1.63 10.20
N LYS A 57 12.68 -2.71 10.59
CA LYS A 57 12.35 -3.45 11.83
C LYS A 57 12.64 -2.62 13.08
N LYS A 58 13.67 -1.78 13.02
CA LYS A 58 14.08 -0.96 14.16
C LYS A 58 13.10 0.15 14.46
N ASN A 59 12.64 0.84 13.43
CA ASN A 59 11.74 1.99 13.56
C ASN A 59 10.26 1.62 13.39
N ASP A 60 9.96 0.36 13.10
CA ASP A 60 8.61 -0.16 12.88
C ASP A 60 7.86 0.70 11.85
N SER A 61 8.48 0.87 10.69
CA SER A 61 7.98 1.72 9.62
C SER A 61 8.10 1.03 8.26
N ILE A 62 7.18 1.36 7.35
CA ILE A 62 7.17 0.85 5.98
C ILE A 62 7.26 2.01 5.02
N HIS A 63 8.13 1.89 4.02
CA HIS A 63 8.29 2.86 2.94
C HIS A 63 8.05 2.16 1.61
N VAL A 64 7.12 2.68 0.82
CA VAL A 64 6.74 2.11 -0.47
C VAL A 64 7.01 3.12 -1.57
N THR A 65 7.73 2.71 -2.61
CA THR A 65 7.96 3.53 -3.80
C THR A 65 7.53 2.78 -5.04
N ASN A 66 7.10 3.53 -6.06
CA ASN A 66 6.73 2.98 -7.35
C ASN A 66 7.96 2.74 -8.20
N ILE A 67 8.07 1.53 -8.80
CA ILE A 67 9.15 1.19 -9.72
C ILE A 67 8.66 0.84 -11.12
N GLY A 68 7.34 0.91 -11.36
CA GLY A 68 6.76 0.66 -12.67
C GLY A 68 5.25 0.78 -12.64
N GLY A 69 4.67 0.97 -13.82
CA GLY A 69 3.24 1.12 -13.98
C GLY A 69 2.84 2.52 -14.47
N PRO A 70 1.55 2.88 -14.40
CA PRO A 70 1.04 4.13 -14.96
C PRO A 70 1.30 5.36 -14.11
N LEU A 71 1.85 5.21 -12.92
CA LEU A 71 2.13 6.33 -12.04
C LEU A 71 3.47 6.98 -12.40
N LYS A 72 3.49 8.30 -12.45
CA LYS A 72 4.72 9.07 -12.59
C LYS A 72 5.50 9.03 -11.27
N HIS A 73 4.79 9.05 -10.16
CA HIS A 73 5.37 9.08 -8.82
C HIS A 73 4.43 8.41 -7.84
N LEU A 74 4.98 7.62 -6.93
CA LEU A 74 4.27 7.10 -5.77
C LEU A 74 5.24 6.94 -4.63
N GLU A 75 4.89 7.52 -3.50
CA GLU A 75 5.58 7.32 -2.25
C GLU A 75 4.55 7.12 -1.15
N ASN A 76 4.69 6.05 -0.40
CA ASN A 76 3.76 5.70 0.66
C ASN A 76 4.55 5.33 1.91
N ASN A 77 4.21 5.96 3.02
CA ASN A 77 4.89 5.74 4.29
C ASN A 77 3.92 5.30 5.36
N TRP A 78 4.32 4.28 6.09
CA TRP A 78 3.59 3.75 7.24
C TRP A 78 4.50 3.79 8.45
N LYS A 79 3.96 4.23 9.59
CA LYS A 79 4.68 4.17 10.86
C LYS A 79 3.75 3.61 11.92
N PHE A 80 4.26 2.66 12.69
CA PHE A 80 3.52 1.99 13.75
C PHE A 80 4.09 2.43 15.09
N ILE A 81 3.25 3.03 15.93
CA ILE A 81 3.67 3.55 17.23
C ILE A 81 2.89 2.79 18.29
N GLN A 82 3.61 2.06 19.15
CA GLN A 82 2.99 1.32 20.24
C GLN A 82 2.57 2.29 21.34
N LYS A 83 1.30 2.22 21.72
CA LYS A 83 0.74 2.94 22.84
C LYS A 83 0.39 1.94 23.94
N GLU A 84 -0.08 2.43 25.09
CA GLU A 84 -0.35 1.59 26.25
C GLU A 84 -1.38 0.48 25.96
N ASN A 85 -2.47 0.80 25.27
CA ASN A 85 -3.57 -0.13 24.99
C ASN A 85 -3.86 -0.34 23.52
N TYR A 86 -3.10 0.29 22.61
CA TYR A 86 -3.34 0.21 21.17
C TYR A 86 -2.07 0.54 20.38
N THR A 87 -2.12 0.30 19.08
CA THR A 87 -1.07 0.72 18.15
C THR A 87 -1.60 1.87 17.29
N GLU A 88 -0.91 3.01 17.32
CA GLU A 88 -1.21 4.11 16.42
C GLU A 88 -0.55 3.86 15.08
N VAL A 89 -1.31 3.96 14.00
CA VAL A 89 -0.80 3.82 12.63
C VAL A 89 -0.82 5.18 11.95
N GLN A 90 0.36 5.66 11.57
CA GLN A 90 0.51 6.86 10.75
C GLN A 90 0.75 6.44 9.31
N PHE A 91 -0.02 6.99 8.40
CA PHE A 91 -0.05 6.57 7.01
C PHE A 91 -0.14 7.80 6.12
N ASP A 92 0.75 7.91 5.14
CA ASP A 92 0.67 8.95 4.12
C ASP A 92 0.94 8.40 2.73
N VAL A 93 0.37 9.04 1.73
CA VAL A 93 0.55 8.69 0.33
C VAL A 93 0.74 9.96 -0.49
N ASP A 94 1.78 9.97 -1.30
CA ASP A 94 2.02 11.00 -2.29
C ASP A 94 2.12 10.31 -3.66
N PHE A 95 1.34 10.76 -4.63
CA PHE A 95 1.31 10.13 -5.94
C PHE A 95 1.05 11.15 -7.05
N GLU A 96 1.47 10.80 -8.27
CA GLU A 96 1.18 11.56 -9.48
C GLU A 96 0.98 10.59 -10.66
N ILE A 97 -0.10 10.78 -11.40
CA ILE A 97 -0.40 9.99 -12.59
C ILE A 97 0.22 10.69 -13.81
N LYS A 98 0.80 9.90 -14.73
CA LYS A 98 1.47 10.44 -15.92
C LYS A 98 0.58 11.31 -16.80
N ASN A 99 -0.70 10.96 -16.92
CA ASN A 99 -1.68 11.74 -17.69
C ASN A 99 -2.27 12.85 -16.80
N LYS A 100 -1.98 14.11 -17.11
CA LYS A 100 -2.40 15.26 -16.30
C LYS A 100 -3.90 15.38 -16.15
N PHE A 101 -4.65 15.10 -17.20
CA PHE A 101 -6.13 15.17 -17.17
C PHE A 101 -6.69 14.08 -16.24
N LEU A 102 -6.22 12.85 -16.39
CA LEU A 102 -6.61 11.76 -15.49
C LEU A 102 -6.17 12.04 -14.05
N ASN A 103 -5.03 12.67 -13.86
CA ASN A 103 -4.56 13.02 -12.52
C ASN A 103 -5.53 13.96 -11.81
N LEU A 104 -6.06 14.96 -12.50
CA LEU A 104 -7.04 15.89 -11.92
C LEU A 104 -8.33 15.18 -11.52
N ILE A 105 -8.82 14.29 -12.37
CA ILE A 105 -10.05 13.53 -12.13
C ILE A 105 -9.86 12.53 -10.99
N MET A 106 -8.75 11.78 -11.05
CA MET A 106 -8.50 10.68 -10.13
C MET A 106 -8.09 11.13 -8.74
N THR A 107 -7.54 12.35 -8.59
CA THR A 107 -7.14 12.85 -7.27
C THR A 107 -8.30 12.88 -6.29
N LYS A 108 -9.47 13.36 -6.73
CA LYS A 108 -10.66 13.40 -5.86
C LYS A 108 -11.19 12.01 -5.56
N SER A 109 -11.24 11.14 -6.58
CA SER A 109 -11.70 9.76 -6.42
C SER A 109 -10.74 8.93 -5.58
N PHE A 110 -9.45 9.21 -5.70
CA PHE A 110 -8.41 8.49 -4.98
C PHE A 110 -8.50 8.74 -3.47
N GLN A 111 -8.76 9.97 -3.05
CA GLN A 111 -8.91 10.29 -1.63
C GLN A 111 -10.05 9.51 -0.99
N PHE A 112 -11.17 9.39 -1.69
CA PHE A 112 -12.30 8.58 -1.24
C PHE A 112 -11.92 7.09 -1.14
N GLY A 113 -11.22 6.57 -2.17
CA GLY A 113 -10.75 5.19 -2.18
C GLY A 113 -9.72 4.91 -1.09
N LEU A 114 -8.84 5.89 -0.83
CA LEU A 114 -7.82 5.77 0.20
C LEU A 114 -8.43 5.61 1.60
N ASN A 115 -9.48 6.36 1.90
CA ASN A 115 -10.18 6.23 3.16
C ASN A 115 -10.79 4.83 3.32
N LYS A 116 -11.35 4.26 2.26
CA LYS A 116 -11.89 2.90 2.28
C LYS A 116 -10.81 1.85 2.50
N ILE A 117 -9.63 2.06 1.91
CA ILE A 117 -8.50 1.15 2.10
C ILE A 117 -8.00 1.21 3.54
N ALA A 118 -7.86 2.40 4.11
CA ALA A 118 -7.46 2.58 5.49
C ALA A 118 -8.45 1.91 6.45
N ASP A 119 -9.75 2.08 6.21
CA ASP A 119 -10.80 1.43 7.00
C ASP A 119 -10.71 -0.09 6.90
N ALA A 120 -10.40 -0.63 5.73
CA ALA A 120 -10.27 -2.08 5.52
C ALA A 120 -9.11 -2.65 6.34
N PHE A 121 -7.96 -1.97 6.36
CA PHE A 121 -6.83 -2.38 7.19
C PHE A 121 -7.17 -2.29 8.68
N GLN A 122 -7.87 -1.24 9.11
CA GLN A 122 -8.29 -1.10 10.49
C GLN A 122 -9.21 -2.23 10.93
N LYS A 123 -10.21 -2.56 10.12
CA LYS A 123 -11.13 -3.66 10.41
C LYS A 123 -10.41 -5.01 10.47
N LYS A 124 -9.45 -5.22 9.58
CA LYS A 124 -8.65 -6.45 9.60
C LYS A 124 -7.86 -6.56 10.90
N ALA A 125 -7.27 -5.46 11.35
CA ALA A 125 -6.51 -5.42 12.60
C ALA A 125 -7.41 -5.69 13.81
N GLU A 126 -8.63 -5.16 13.83
CA GLU A 126 -9.58 -5.35 14.93
C GLU A 126 -10.09 -6.79 15.03
N ASN A 127 -10.04 -7.55 13.94
CA ASN A 127 -10.54 -8.92 13.87
C ASN A 127 -9.45 -9.99 13.99
N LEU A 128 -8.23 -9.58 14.27
CA LEU A 128 -7.11 -10.53 14.47
C LEU A 128 -7.12 -11.25 15.81
#